data_d8f1d75727f4e8f9f1fcf5104d388e86
#
_entry.id   d8f1d75727f4e8f9f1fcf5104d388e86
#
_cell.length_a   1.000
_cell.length_b   1.000
_cell.length_c   1.000
_cell.angle_alpha   90.00
_cell.angle_beta   90.00
_cell.angle_gamma   90.00
#
_symmetry.space_group_name_H-M   'P 1'
#
loop_
_entity.id
_entity.type
_entity.pdbx_description
1 polymer ?
#
loop_
_entity_poly.entity_id
_entity_poly.type
_entity_poly.pdbx_seq_one_letter_code
_entity_poly.pdbx_strand_id
1 'polypeptide(L)'
;MKKKPISDSPGRFAYDGLDRVIHEKARLSIITSLATHPNGLLFNDLKDLCALTDGNLSRHLQILAEAGLIQIWKGFKDNRPQTLCHLTEEGRKRFVEYINVLENIVTDAVSVEKAPAEEPKLSKGWSPA
;
A
#
# COMPACT_ATOMS: atom_id res chain seq x y z
N MET A 1 1.89 27.77 -25.16
CA MET A 1 1.96 28.04 -23.79
C MET A 1 3.22 27.49 -23.16
N LYS A 2 3.84 28.34 -22.43
CA LYS A 2 5.06 27.94 -21.88
C LYS A 2 4.90 27.33 -20.54
N LYS A 3 5.50 26.23 -20.32
CA LYS A 3 5.41 25.57 -19.08
C LYS A 3 6.59 25.91 -18.20
N LYS A 4 6.33 26.16 -16.97
CA LYS A 4 7.41 26.46 -16.06
C LYS A 4 8.17 25.22 -15.72
N PRO A 5 9.47 25.21 -15.88
CA PRO A 5 10.24 23.99 -15.70
C PRO A 5 10.31 23.50 -14.28
N ILE A 6 10.23 24.39 -13.30
CA ILE A 6 10.43 23.95 -11.94
C ILE A 6 9.38 24.50 -11.01
N SER A 7 8.20 24.74 -11.53
CA SER A 7 7.23 25.38 -10.69
C SER A 7 6.32 24.40 -10.02
N ASP A 8 6.90 23.35 -9.49
CA ASP A 8 6.12 22.45 -8.67
C ASP A 8 5.76 23.16 -7.38
N SER A 9 4.51 23.03 -6.97
CA SER A 9 4.06 23.64 -5.74
C SER A 9 4.67 22.91 -4.55
N PRO A 10 4.76 23.58 -3.40
CA PRO A 10 5.24 22.91 -2.20
C PRO A 10 4.39 21.68 -1.91
N GLY A 11 5.03 20.59 -1.57
CA GLY A 11 4.34 19.35 -1.27
C GLY A 11 3.91 18.57 -2.49
N ARG A 12 4.27 19.01 -3.70
CA ARG A 12 3.85 18.34 -4.93
C ARG A 12 4.16 16.84 -4.93
N PHE A 13 5.25 16.44 -4.31
CA PHE A 13 5.66 15.04 -4.24
C PHE A 13 5.58 14.48 -2.83
N ALA A 14 4.77 15.08 -1.98
CA ALA A 14 4.61 14.57 -0.61
C ALA A 14 3.71 13.35 -0.54
N TYR A 15 2.80 13.21 -1.51
CA TYR A 15 1.89 12.06 -1.59
C TYR A 15 1.18 11.79 -0.27
N ASP A 16 0.58 12.82 0.29
CA ASP A 16 -0.09 12.73 1.60
C ASP A 16 -1.21 11.68 1.61
N GLY A 17 -1.73 11.33 0.43
CA GLY A 17 -2.76 10.31 0.34
C GLY A 17 -2.26 8.87 0.44
N LEU A 18 -0.96 8.66 0.61
CA LEU A 18 -0.46 7.32 0.88
C LEU A 18 -0.83 6.94 2.31
N ASP A 19 -1.85 6.12 2.43
CA ASP A 19 -2.37 5.70 3.72
C ASP A 19 -1.29 4.97 4.51
N ARG A 20 -0.96 5.47 5.70
CA ARG A 20 0.13 4.90 6.49
C ARG A 20 -0.16 3.49 6.96
N VAL A 21 -1.42 3.18 7.20
CA VAL A 21 -1.80 1.84 7.64
C VAL A 21 -1.62 0.87 6.49
N ILE A 22 -2.01 1.25 5.28
CA ILE A 22 -1.91 0.40 4.11
C ILE A 22 -0.49 0.38 3.54
N HIS A 23 0.22 1.50 3.64
CA HIS A 23 1.55 1.62 3.04
C HIS A 23 2.61 0.95 3.91
N GLU A 24 2.49 -0.35 4.03
CA GLU A 24 3.43 -1.20 4.74
C GLU A 24 3.33 -2.57 4.07
N LYS A 25 4.46 -3.19 3.78
CA LYS A 25 4.52 -4.36 2.92
C LYS A 25 3.52 -5.46 3.29
N ALA A 26 3.49 -5.86 4.55
CA ALA A 26 2.63 -6.97 4.97
C ALA A 26 1.17 -6.57 4.91
N ARG A 27 0.84 -5.38 5.39
CA ARG A 27 -0.55 -4.93 5.38
C ARG A 27 -1.05 -4.67 3.96
N LEU A 28 -0.18 -4.15 3.10
CA LEU A 28 -0.54 -3.98 1.69
C LEU A 28 -0.85 -5.33 1.05
N SER A 29 -0.03 -6.35 1.34
CA SER A 29 -0.26 -7.69 0.82
C SER A 29 -1.60 -8.25 1.31
N ILE A 30 -1.90 -8.05 2.58
CA ILE A 30 -3.17 -8.53 3.16
C ILE A 30 -4.35 -7.83 2.50
N ILE A 31 -4.31 -6.51 2.43
CA ILE A 31 -5.42 -5.74 1.85
C ILE A 31 -5.63 -6.10 0.39
N THR A 32 -4.55 -6.23 -0.38
CA THR A 32 -4.65 -6.61 -1.79
C THR A 32 -5.27 -7.99 -1.95
N SER A 33 -4.85 -8.94 -1.11
CA SER A 33 -5.41 -10.29 -1.15
C SER A 33 -6.92 -10.26 -0.87
N LEU A 34 -7.32 -9.48 0.14
CA LEU A 34 -8.74 -9.38 0.49
C LEU A 34 -9.54 -8.62 -0.55
N ALA A 35 -8.95 -7.61 -1.18
CA ALA A 35 -9.63 -6.87 -2.23
C ALA A 35 -9.96 -7.76 -3.43
N THR A 36 -9.11 -8.74 -3.72
CA THR A 36 -9.33 -9.66 -4.84
C THR A 36 -10.16 -10.87 -4.45
N HIS A 37 -10.55 -10.99 -3.19
CA HIS A 37 -11.37 -12.10 -2.70
C HIS A 37 -12.55 -11.53 -1.90
N PRO A 38 -13.59 -11.06 -2.59
CA PRO A 38 -14.68 -10.33 -1.92
C PRO A 38 -15.40 -11.14 -0.83
N ASN A 39 -15.38 -12.45 -0.92
CA ASN A 39 -16.02 -13.29 0.10
C ASN A 39 -15.13 -13.55 1.31
N GLY A 40 -13.93 -12.97 1.30
CA GLY A 40 -13.00 -13.14 2.39
C GLY A 40 -12.05 -14.31 2.20
N LEU A 41 -11.09 -14.39 3.10
CA LEU A 41 -10.09 -15.44 3.11
C LEU A 41 -9.91 -15.97 4.52
N LEU A 42 -9.69 -17.26 4.62
CA LEU A 42 -9.35 -17.88 5.90
C LEU A 42 -7.93 -17.49 6.28
N PHE A 43 -7.67 -17.51 7.60
CA PHE A 43 -6.38 -17.14 8.14
C PHE A 43 -5.22 -17.86 7.46
N ASN A 44 -5.35 -19.19 7.29
CA ASN A 44 -4.25 -19.96 6.71
C ASN A 44 -4.04 -19.62 5.23
N ASP A 45 -5.10 -19.31 4.51
CA ASP A 45 -4.96 -18.91 3.11
C ASP A 45 -4.26 -17.55 3.01
N LEU A 46 -4.62 -16.62 3.87
CA LEU A 46 -3.93 -15.33 3.93
C LEU A 46 -2.46 -15.51 4.27
N LYS A 47 -2.18 -16.36 5.24
CA LYS A 47 -0.80 -16.62 5.65
C LYS A 47 0.03 -17.08 4.47
N ASP A 48 -0.50 -18.01 3.68
CA ASP A 48 0.21 -18.56 2.54
C ASP A 48 0.34 -17.51 1.43
N LEU A 49 -0.74 -16.82 1.11
CA LEU A 49 -0.71 -15.82 0.04
C LEU A 49 0.25 -14.68 0.34
N CYS A 50 0.37 -14.30 1.60
CA CYS A 50 1.18 -13.16 1.99
C CYS A 50 2.56 -13.56 2.49
N ALA A 51 2.83 -14.87 2.58
CA ALA A 51 4.11 -15.40 3.07
C ALA A 51 4.46 -14.84 4.46
N LEU A 52 3.51 -14.90 5.38
CA LEU A 52 3.69 -14.38 6.73
C LEU A 52 3.67 -15.51 7.73
N THR A 53 4.28 -15.28 8.89
CA THR A 53 4.16 -16.18 10.02
C THR A 53 2.84 -15.95 10.73
N ASP A 54 2.40 -16.93 11.55
CA ASP A 54 1.17 -16.78 12.31
C ASP A 54 1.18 -15.51 13.17
N GLY A 55 2.27 -15.27 13.85
CA GLY A 55 2.36 -14.12 14.74
C GLY A 55 2.33 -12.80 14.00
N ASN A 56 3.05 -12.71 12.88
CA ASN A 56 3.08 -11.49 12.10
C ASN A 56 1.72 -11.23 11.46
N LEU A 57 1.07 -12.28 10.92
CA LEU A 57 -0.25 -12.10 10.34
C LEU A 57 -1.24 -11.65 11.40
N SER A 58 -1.23 -12.30 12.57
CA SER A 58 -2.15 -11.91 13.66
C SER A 58 -1.96 -10.45 14.05
N ARG A 59 -0.72 -10.01 14.16
CA ARG A 59 -0.42 -8.63 14.56
C ARG A 59 -0.93 -7.64 13.52
N HIS A 60 -0.68 -7.91 12.26
CA HIS A 60 -1.11 -7.00 11.20
C HIS A 60 -2.62 -7.02 11.01
N LEU A 61 -3.26 -8.18 11.17
CA LEU A 61 -4.72 -8.24 11.10
C LEU A 61 -5.35 -7.41 12.21
N GLN A 62 -4.76 -7.43 13.40
CA GLN A 62 -5.28 -6.63 14.50
C GLN A 62 -5.18 -5.14 14.20
N ILE A 63 -4.04 -4.71 13.66
CA ILE A 63 -3.86 -3.30 13.28
C ILE A 63 -4.90 -2.89 12.24
N LEU A 64 -5.13 -3.74 11.24
CA LEU A 64 -6.10 -3.44 10.20
C LEU A 64 -7.54 -3.43 10.73
N ALA A 65 -7.86 -4.35 11.63
CA ALA A 65 -9.19 -4.40 12.22
C ALA A 65 -9.45 -3.18 13.11
N GLU A 66 -8.45 -2.77 13.88
CA GLU A 66 -8.58 -1.59 14.74
C GLU A 66 -8.72 -0.32 13.91
N ALA A 67 -8.16 -0.30 12.72
CA ALA A 67 -8.31 0.83 11.80
C ALA A 67 -9.63 0.79 11.04
N GLY A 68 -10.43 -0.26 11.22
CA GLY A 68 -11.73 -0.37 10.57
C GLY A 68 -11.66 -0.84 9.13
N LEU A 69 -10.50 -1.32 8.67
CA LEU A 69 -10.31 -1.68 7.27
C LEU A 69 -10.73 -3.11 6.96
N ILE A 70 -10.68 -3.99 7.95
CA ILE A 70 -11.09 -5.39 7.79
C ILE A 70 -11.97 -5.78 8.95
N GLN A 71 -12.70 -6.87 8.72
CA GLN A 71 -13.49 -7.50 9.78
C GLN A 71 -13.03 -8.94 9.91
N ILE A 72 -12.94 -9.40 11.14
CA ILE A 72 -12.46 -10.75 11.46
C ILE A 72 -13.63 -11.51 12.07
N TRP A 73 -13.95 -12.66 11.50
CA TRP A 73 -15.01 -13.53 11.97
C TRP A 73 -14.41 -14.80 12.53
N LYS A 74 -14.92 -15.24 13.65
CA LYS A 74 -14.53 -16.51 14.27
C LYS A 74 -15.66 -17.50 14.13
N GLY A 75 -15.32 -18.73 13.76
CA GLY A 75 -16.33 -19.76 13.62
C GLY A 75 -15.70 -21.14 13.62
N PHE A 76 -16.47 -22.11 13.16
CA PHE A 76 -16.03 -23.50 13.13
C PHE A 76 -16.36 -24.09 11.77
N LYS A 77 -15.46 -24.96 11.31
CA LYS A 77 -15.68 -25.76 10.12
C LYS A 77 -15.17 -27.15 10.43
N ASP A 78 -16.02 -28.16 10.29
CA ASP A 78 -15.67 -29.55 10.60
C ASP A 78 -15.10 -29.66 12.01
N ASN A 79 -15.75 -29.01 12.96
CA ASN A 79 -15.38 -28.99 14.37
C ASN A 79 -14.03 -28.36 14.67
N ARG A 80 -13.47 -27.60 13.74
CA ARG A 80 -12.22 -26.90 13.95
C ARG A 80 -12.46 -25.40 13.94
N PRO A 81 -11.83 -24.67 14.87
CA PRO A 81 -11.91 -23.21 14.85
C PRO A 81 -11.36 -22.66 13.54
N GLN A 82 -12.06 -21.67 13.01
CA GLN A 82 -11.64 -21.00 11.78
C GLN A 82 -11.72 -19.50 11.99
N THR A 83 -10.85 -18.78 11.30
CA THR A 83 -10.86 -17.32 11.30
C THR A 83 -10.99 -16.88 9.86
N LEU A 84 -12.04 -16.11 9.59
CA LEU A 84 -12.29 -15.57 8.26
C LEU A 84 -12.09 -14.06 8.32
N CYS A 85 -11.36 -13.53 7.36
CA CYS A 85 -11.12 -12.09 7.26
C CYS A 85 -11.70 -11.56 5.96
N HIS A 86 -12.28 -10.38 6.00
CA HIS A 86 -12.71 -9.74 4.77
C HIS A 86 -12.56 -8.23 4.88
N LEU A 87 -12.46 -7.61 3.73
CA LEU A 87 -12.30 -6.17 3.61
C LEU A 87 -13.64 -5.50 3.90
N THR A 88 -13.63 -4.46 4.73
CA THR A 88 -14.84 -3.67 4.96
C THR A 88 -15.05 -2.71 3.82
N GLU A 89 -16.21 -2.08 3.79
CA GLU A 89 -16.48 -1.05 2.79
C GLU A 89 -15.51 0.12 2.94
N GLU A 90 -15.23 0.49 4.19
CA GLU A 90 -14.25 1.54 4.45
C GLU A 90 -12.86 1.10 3.99
N GLY A 91 -12.51 -0.15 4.21
CA GLY A 91 -11.23 -0.67 3.76
C GLY A 91 -11.09 -0.63 2.24
N ARG A 92 -12.16 -1.00 1.55
CA ARG A 92 -12.17 -0.96 0.09
C ARG A 92 -12.00 0.47 -0.42
N LYS A 93 -12.71 1.40 0.20
CA LYS A 93 -12.64 2.80 -0.19
C LYS A 93 -11.23 3.35 0.01
N ARG A 94 -10.63 3.10 1.16
CA ARG A 94 -9.30 3.58 1.44
C ARG A 94 -8.25 2.91 0.55
N PHE A 95 -8.46 1.64 0.21
CA PHE A 95 -7.55 0.96 -0.70
C PHE A 95 -7.60 1.57 -2.10
N VAL A 96 -8.80 1.89 -2.59
CA VAL A 96 -8.93 2.54 -3.91
C VAL A 96 -8.24 3.90 -3.91
N GLU A 97 -8.41 4.68 -2.85
CA GLU A 97 -7.73 5.97 -2.73
C GLU A 97 -6.21 5.78 -2.72
N TYR A 98 -5.73 4.77 -2.01
CA TYR A 98 -4.31 4.44 -1.97
C TYR A 98 -3.79 4.10 -3.37
N ILE A 99 -4.52 3.28 -4.10
CA ILE A 99 -4.13 2.89 -5.46
C ILE A 99 -4.07 4.12 -6.37
N ASN A 100 -5.03 5.04 -6.23
CA ASN A 100 -5.02 6.26 -7.03
C ASN A 100 -3.76 7.09 -6.77
N VAL A 101 -3.33 7.18 -5.53
CA VAL A 101 -2.09 7.90 -5.20
C VAL A 101 -0.89 7.18 -5.79
N LEU A 102 -0.87 5.85 -5.71
CA LEU A 102 0.20 5.08 -6.34
C LEU A 102 0.27 5.32 -7.84
N GLU A 103 -0.88 5.41 -8.49
CA GLU A 103 -0.92 5.69 -9.92
C GLU A 103 -0.33 7.05 -10.23
N ASN A 104 -0.54 8.03 -9.37
CA ASN A 104 0.08 9.34 -9.53
C ASN A 104 1.60 9.24 -9.42
N ILE A 105 2.08 8.44 -8.47
CA ILE A 105 3.51 8.24 -8.31
C ILE A 105 4.08 7.58 -9.56
N VAL A 106 3.40 6.57 -10.07
CA VAL A 106 3.85 5.87 -11.28
C VAL A 106 3.89 6.85 -12.46
N THR A 107 2.86 7.68 -12.59
CA THR A 107 2.82 8.66 -13.66
C THR A 107 3.99 9.63 -13.57
N ASP A 108 4.26 10.12 -12.35
CA ASP A 108 5.38 11.02 -12.14
C ASP A 108 6.71 10.33 -12.47
N ALA A 109 6.85 9.07 -12.05
CA ALA A 109 8.07 8.31 -12.27
C ALA A 109 8.30 7.96 -13.74
N VAL A 110 7.23 7.65 -14.47
CA VAL A 110 7.35 7.28 -15.87
C VAL A 110 7.92 8.42 -16.70
N SER A 111 7.62 9.66 -16.35
CA SER A 111 8.15 10.79 -17.09
C SER A 111 9.68 10.86 -16.99
N VAL A 112 10.26 10.23 -15.98
CA VAL A 112 11.71 10.22 -15.77
C VAL A 112 12.40 9.27 -16.73
N GLU A 113 11.74 8.21 -17.16
CA GLU A 113 12.35 7.22 -18.04
C GLU A 113 12.81 7.80 -19.35
N LYS A 114 12.18 8.88 -19.79
CA LYS A 114 12.50 9.48 -21.09
C LYS A 114 13.60 10.51 -21.00
N ALA A 115 14.03 10.83 -19.79
CA ALA A 115 15.09 11.80 -19.60
C ALA A 115 16.42 11.07 -19.51
N PRO A 116 17.43 11.52 -20.23
CA PRO A 116 18.75 10.87 -20.11
C PRO A 116 19.35 11.14 -18.74
N ALA A 117 20.02 10.14 -18.20
CA ALA A 117 20.73 10.32 -16.96
C ALA A 117 21.98 11.16 -17.25
N GLU A 118 22.11 12.25 -16.54
CA GLU A 118 23.27 13.14 -16.73
C GLU A 118 23.84 13.48 -15.38
N GLU A 119 25.17 13.63 -15.38
CA GLU A 119 25.80 14.12 -14.18
C GLU A 119 25.52 15.61 -14.04
N PRO A 120 25.38 16.09 -12.82
CA PRO A 120 25.12 17.52 -12.65
C PRO A 120 26.31 18.34 -13.07
N LYS A 121 26.03 19.50 -13.65
CA LYS A 121 27.09 20.45 -14.01
C LYS A 121 27.29 21.34 -12.81
N LEU A 122 28.35 21.08 -12.08
CA LEU A 122 28.53 21.75 -10.80
C LEU A 122 29.57 22.85 -10.90
N SER A 123 29.32 23.94 -10.23
CA SER A 123 30.31 25.00 -10.11
C SER A 123 31.39 24.56 -9.11
N LYS A 124 32.42 25.41 -9.01
CA LYS A 124 33.52 25.14 -8.10
C LYS A 124 32.98 25.07 -6.66
N GLY A 125 33.53 24.20 -5.88
CA GLY A 125 33.12 24.08 -4.49
C GLY A 125 32.30 22.87 -4.15
N TRP A 126 31.87 22.12 -5.15
CA TRP A 126 31.10 20.89 -4.94
C TRP A 126 32.00 19.67 -4.95
N SER A 127 31.70 18.70 -4.12
CA SER A 127 32.42 17.43 -4.14
C SER A 127 31.47 16.34 -3.71
N PRO A 128 31.72 15.07 -4.11
CA PRO A 128 30.87 13.97 -3.70
C PRO A 128 30.85 13.82 -2.20
N ALA A 129 29.69 13.43 -1.66
CA ALA A 129 29.54 13.23 -0.21
C ALA A 129 30.18 11.91 0.23
#